data_29864daae6d4bf21e8f5f3cd750ac0bb
#
_entry.id   29864daae6d4bf21e8f5f3cd750ac0bb
#
_cell.length_a   1.000
_cell.length_b   1.000
_cell.length_c   1.000
_cell.angle_alpha   90.00
_cell.angle_beta   90.00
_cell.angle_gamma   90.00
#
_symmetry.space_group_name_H-M   'P 1'
#
loop_
_entity.id
_entity.type
_entity.pdbx_description
1 polymer ?
#
loop_
_entity_poly.entity_id
_entity_poly.type
_entity_poly.pdbx_seq_one_letter_code
_entity_poly.pdbx_strand_id
1 'polypeptide(L)'
;RVSHRNRFFWASHIVHHSSKRYNLSTALRQTWTGPFYTFIFWLWLPLLGFHPYMVMAQMSISLIYQFWIHTETVGKLPNWYEAFFNTPSHHRVHHATNPRYLDRNHAGIFIIWDKIFETFEAEVEDEPAVYGLIKNIDSFNPVRIAFNEWKLMFNDAVKRGLTIRERWNYLTQPPGWK
;
A
#
# COMPACT_ATOMS: atom_id res chain seq x y z
N ARG A 1 4.47 -4.28 0.85
CA ARG A 1 5.74 -3.82 1.46
C ARG A 1 6.62 -3.08 0.45
N VAL A 2 6.87 -3.61 -0.74
CA VAL A 2 7.71 -2.92 -1.75
C VAL A 2 7.16 -1.54 -2.09
N SER A 3 5.85 -1.41 -2.29
CA SER A 3 5.20 -0.14 -2.61
C SER A 3 5.31 0.92 -1.50
N HIS A 4 5.57 0.54 -0.27
CA HIS A 4 5.78 1.46 0.85
C HIS A 4 7.26 1.79 1.08
N ARG A 5 8.18 0.93 0.64
CA ARG A 5 9.62 1.05 0.90
C ARG A 5 10.43 1.53 -0.29
N ASN A 6 9.79 1.79 -1.43
CA ASN A 6 10.41 2.28 -2.64
C ASN A 6 9.55 3.38 -3.24
N ARG A 7 10.12 4.58 -3.43
CA ARG A 7 9.39 5.77 -3.82
C ARG A 7 8.73 5.67 -5.19
N PHE A 8 9.35 4.97 -6.14
CA PHE A 8 8.76 4.74 -7.46
C PHE A 8 7.43 3.99 -7.35
N PHE A 9 7.40 2.90 -6.59
CA PHE A 9 6.18 2.12 -6.37
C PHE A 9 5.19 2.86 -5.45
N TRP A 10 5.70 3.64 -4.49
CA TRP A 10 4.87 4.50 -3.66
C TRP A 10 4.17 5.58 -4.46
N ALA A 11 4.84 6.22 -5.44
CA ALA A 11 4.24 7.23 -6.31
C ALA A 11 3.00 6.71 -7.05
N SER A 12 2.95 5.41 -7.29
CA SER A 12 1.77 4.70 -7.80
C SER A 12 0.74 4.42 -6.70
N HIS A 13 1.19 3.88 -5.57
CA HIS A 13 0.34 3.37 -4.49
C HIS A 13 -0.27 4.47 -3.60
N ILE A 14 0.35 5.62 -3.51
CA ILE A 14 -0.10 6.78 -2.71
C ILE A 14 -1.54 7.19 -3.03
N VAL A 15 -2.01 6.99 -4.25
CA VAL A 15 -3.40 7.26 -4.68
C VAL A 15 -4.38 6.50 -3.80
N HIS A 16 -4.08 5.25 -3.50
CA HIS A 16 -4.87 4.36 -2.67
C HIS A 16 -4.93 4.87 -1.21
N HIS A 17 -3.82 5.31 -0.64
CA HIS A 17 -3.72 5.83 0.71
C HIS A 17 -4.16 7.29 0.88
N SER A 18 -4.43 8.02 -0.20
CA SER A 18 -4.67 9.48 -0.17
C SER A 18 -6.04 9.89 0.38
N SER A 19 -6.94 8.95 0.68
CA SER A 19 -8.25 9.27 1.23
C SER A 19 -8.18 9.54 2.73
N LYS A 20 -8.72 10.69 3.17
CA LYS A 20 -8.90 11.02 4.59
C LYS A 20 -10.11 10.27 5.21
N ARG A 21 -10.88 9.56 4.42
CA ARG A 21 -11.99 8.71 4.85
C ARG A 21 -11.71 7.29 4.42
N TYR A 22 -12.00 6.34 5.29
CA TYR A 22 -11.76 4.93 5.06
C TYR A 22 -13.07 4.17 4.94
N ASN A 23 -13.32 3.58 3.79
CA ASN A 23 -14.51 2.79 3.49
C ASN A 23 -14.30 1.99 2.21
N LEU A 24 -15.30 1.22 1.78
CA LEU A 24 -15.21 0.38 0.58
C LEU A 24 -14.83 1.13 -0.70
N SER A 25 -15.13 2.43 -0.81
CA SER A 25 -14.67 3.23 -1.96
C SER A 25 -13.16 3.47 -1.95
N THR A 26 -12.49 3.37 -0.79
CA THR A 26 -11.03 3.43 -0.71
C THR A 26 -10.39 2.25 -1.43
N ALA A 27 -10.99 1.05 -1.35
CA ALA A 27 -10.54 -0.11 -2.10
C ALA A 27 -10.56 0.10 -3.62
N LEU A 28 -11.48 0.93 -4.12
CA LEU A 28 -11.61 1.25 -5.55
C LEU A 28 -10.67 2.36 -6.03
N ARG A 29 -9.97 3.04 -5.11
CA ARG A 29 -8.94 4.04 -5.45
C ARG A 29 -7.65 3.36 -5.89
N GLN A 30 -7.70 2.74 -7.06
CA GLN A 30 -6.56 2.00 -7.60
C GLN A 30 -5.63 2.90 -8.42
N THR A 31 -4.38 2.49 -8.47
CA THR A 31 -3.37 3.17 -9.26
C THR A 31 -3.52 2.86 -10.75
N TRP A 32 -3.47 3.87 -11.57
CA TRP A 32 -3.48 3.73 -13.02
C TRP A 32 -2.18 3.18 -13.60
N THR A 33 -1.07 3.34 -12.87
CA THR A 33 0.26 2.87 -13.30
C THR A 33 0.55 1.43 -12.90
N GLY A 34 -0.21 0.86 -11.97
CA GLY A 34 -0.04 -0.51 -11.48
C GLY A 34 0.09 -1.57 -12.58
N PRO A 35 -0.81 -1.60 -13.59
CA PRO A 35 -0.77 -2.59 -14.67
C PRO A 35 0.55 -2.63 -15.45
N PHE A 36 1.31 -1.53 -15.49
CA PHE A 36 2.56 -1.45 -16.24
C PHE A 36 3.75 -2.15 -15.57
N TYR A 37 3.67 -2.49 -14.27
CA TYR A 37 4.79 -3.11 -13.57
C TYR A 37 4.42 -4.24 -12.60
N THR A 38 3.19 -4.31 -12.12
CA THR A 38 2.80 -5.31 -11.10
C THR A 38 2.94 -6.75 -11.60
N PHE A 39 2.79 -6.97 -12.91
CA PHE A 39 2.96 -8.29 -13.52
C PHE A 39 4.36 -8.87 -13.28
N ILE A 40 5.40 -8.05 -13.16
CA ILE A 40 6.78 -8.49 -12.90
C ILE A 40 6.88 -9.32 -11.62
N PHE A 41 6.09 -8.98 -10.60
CA PHE A 41 6.07 -9.71 -9.33
C PHE A 41 5.41 -11.10 -9.42
N TRP A 42 4.72 -11.38 -10.51
CA TRP A 42 3.96 -12.63 -10.71
C TRP A 42 4.51 -13.51 -11.82
N LEU A 43 5.38 -12.97 -12.72
CA LEU A 43 5.92 -13.70 -13.88
C LEU A 43 6.69 -14.97 -13.50
N TRP A 44 7.29 -15.02 -12.35
CA TRP A 44 8.03 -16.19 -11.88
C TRP A 44 7.14 -17.41 -11.63
N LEU A 45 5.84 -17.22 -11.34
CA LEU A 45 4.90 -18.31 -11.11
C LEU A 45 4.66 -19.15 -12.37
N PRO A 46 4.34 -18.57 -13.54
CA PRO A 46 4.30 -19.32 -14.80
C PRO A 46 5.62 -19.99 -15.15
N LEU A 47 6.76 -19.37 -14.84
CA LEU A 47 8.07 -19.98 -15.06
C LEU A 47 8.31 -21.23 -14.19
N LEU A 48 7.65 -21.32 -13.03
CA LEU A 48 7.62 -22.51 -12.17
C LEU A 48 6.55 -23.53 -12.58
N GLY A 49 5.82 -23.31 -13.69
CA GLY A 49 4.82 -24.23 -14.21
C GLY A 49 3.39 -23.97 -13.79
N PHE A 50 3.09 -22.90 -13.02
CA PHE A 50 1.72 -22.54 -12.73
C PHE A 50 1.05 -21.96 -13.97
N HIS A 51 -0.14 -22.48 -14.31
CA HIS A 51 -0.87 -21.97 -15.47
C HIS A 51 -1.27 -20.49 -15.27
N PRO A 52 -1.10 -19.59 -16.26
CA PRO A 52 -1.39 -18.17 -16.11
C PRO A 52 -2.78 -17.85 -15.58
N TYR A 53 -3.81 -18.62 -15.98
CA TYR A 53 -5.18 -18.46 -15.46
C TYR A 53 -5.28 -18.74 -13.96
N MET A 54 -4.46 -19.63 -13.39
CA MET A 54 -4.42 -19.88 -11.94
C MET A 54 -3.88 -18.65 -11.21
N VAL A 55 -2.83 -18.02 -11.77
CA VAL A 55 -2.25 -16.79 -11.22
C VAL A 55 -3.28 -15.66 -11.26
N MET A 56 -3.96 -15.48 -12.40
CA MET A 56 -5.01 -14.46 -12.56
C MET A 56 -6.18 -14.70 -11.60
N ALA A 57 -6.63 -15.94 -11.46
CA ALA A 57 -7.70 -16.30 -10.54
C ALA A 57 -7.32 -15.98 -9.08
N GLN A 58 -6.10 -16.34 -8.66
CA GLN A 58 -5.59 -16.05 -7.33
C GLN A 58 -5.46 -14.54 -7.08
N MET A 59 -5.00 -13.78 -8.05
CA MET A 59 -4.97 -12.31 -7.97
C MET A 59 -6.38 -11.74 -7.79
N SER A 60 -7.36 -12.24 -8.54
CA SER A 60 -8.76 -11.80 -8.43
C SER A 60 -9.36 -12.14 -7.05
N ILE A 61 -9.12 -13.33 -6.54
CA ILE A 61 -9.53 -13.73 -5.18
C ILE A 61 -8.91 -12.80 -4.14
N SER A 62 -7.63 -12.48 -4.30
CA SER A 62 -6.93 -11.56 -3.39
C SER A 62 -7.51 -10.14 -3.42
N LEU A 63 -7.88 -9.63 -4.60
CA LEU A 63 -8.51 -8.31 -4.74
C LEU A 63 -9.90 -8.28 -4.12
N ILE A 64 -10.72 -9.32 -4.34
CA ILE A 64 -12.05 -9.45 -3.73
C ILE A 64 -11.93 -9.51 -2.21
N TYR A 65 -10.97 -10.30 -1.70
CA TYR A 65 -10.71 -10.36 -0.28
C TYR A 65 -10.32 -8.99 0.27
N GLN A 66 -9.40 -8.30 -0.36
CA GLN A 66 -8.94 -6.98 0.08
C GLN A 66 -10.04 -5.92 -0.03
N PHE A 67 -11.02 -6.07 -0.92
CA PHE A 67 -12.12 -5.11 -1.03
C PHE A 67 -12.94 -5.02 0.26
N TRP A 68 -13.39 -6.15 0.82
CA TRP A 68 -14.28 -6.14 1.99
C TRP A 68 -13.61 -5.67 3.28
N ILE A 69 -12.27 -5.81 3.41
CA ILE A 69 -11.56 -5.36 4.60
C ILE A 69 -11.37 -3.83 4.68
N HIS A 70 -11.73 -3.08 3.62
CA HIS A 70 -11.70 -1.62 3.61
C HIS A 70 -12.96 -1.04 4.27
N THR A 71 -13.11 -1.22 5.57
CA THR A 71 -14.29 -0.73 6.29
C THR A 71 -14.01 -0.42 7.76
N GLU A 72 -14.67 0.59 8.29
CA GLU A 72 -14.71 0.93 9.72
C GLU A 72 -15.94 0.30 10.42
N THR A 73 -16.90 -0.25 9.66
CA THR A 73 -18.13 -0.80 10.23
C THR A 73 -17.95 -2.17 10.88
N VAL A 74 -16.89 -2.88 10.54
CA VAL A 74 -16.52 -4.16 11.14
C VAL A 74 -15.39 -3.93 12.13
N GLY A 75 -15.64 -4.21 13.40
CA GLY A 75 -14.66 -4.14 14.48
C GLY A 75 -13.62 -5.28 14.39
N LYS A 76 -13.01 -5.60 15.52
CA LYS A 76 -12.13 -6.78 15.61
C LYS A 76 -12.95 -8.06 15.48
N LEU A 77 -12.42 -8.99 14.70
CA LEU A 77 -12.96 -10.33 14.55
C LEU A 77 -12.43 -11.25 15.66
N PRO A 78 -13.00 -12.47 15.82
CA PRO A 78 -12.51 -13.42 16.81
C PRO A 78 -11.00 -13.68 16.68
N ASN A 79 -10.31 -13.81 17.81
CA ASN A 79 -8.86 -13.91 17.87
C ASN A 79 -8.26 -15.01 16.99
N TRP A 80 -8.95 -16.16 16.86
CA TRP A 80 -8.49 -17.25 15.99
C TRP A 80 -8.46 -16.84 14.51
N TYR A 81 -9.41 -15.99 14.06
CA TYR A 81 -9.44 -15.50 12.68
C TYR A 81 -8.35 -14.44 12.46
N GLU A 82 -8.24 -13.46 13.37
CA GLU A 82 -7.18 -12.44 13.33
C GLU A 82 -5.76 -13.00 13.53
N ALA A 83 -5.65 -14.22 14.05
CA ALA A 83 -4.35 -14.89 14.15
C ALA A 83 -3.75 -15.23 12.78
N PHE A 84 -4.60 -15.56 11.80
CA PHE A 84 -4.19 -16.06 10.49
C PHE A 84 -4.50 -15.10 9.33
N PHE A 85 -5.67 -14.43 9.38
CA PHE A 85 -6.18 -13.64 8.27
C PHE A 85 -6.00 -12.13 8.50
N ASN A 86 -5.80 -11.41 7.40
CA ASN A 86 -5.91 -9.97 7.40
C ASN A 86 -7.38 -9.57 7.55
N THR A 87 -7.68 -8.64 8.46
CA THR A 87 -9.03 -8.24 8.85
C THR A 87 -9.22 -6.75 8.64
N PRO A 88 -10.44 -6.22 8.73
CA PRO A 88 -10.67 -4.78 8.73
C PRO A 88 -9.83 -4.05 9.79
N SER A 89 -9.69 -4.61 11.00
CA SER A 89 -8.85 -4.05 12.05
C SER A 89 -7.37 -3.95 11.63
N HIS A 90 -6.82 -5.00 11.06
CA HIS A 90 -5.44 -4.99 10.58
C HIS A 90 -5.25 -4.03 9.40
N HIS A 91 -6.23 -3.93 8.51
CA HIS A 91 -6.11 -3.12 7.31
C HIS A 91 -6.36 -1.62 7.59
N ARG A 92 -7.11 -1.29 8.64
CA ARG A 92 -7.17 0.09 9.17
C ARG A 92 -5.79 0.57 9.62
N VAL A 93 -5.05 -0.27 10.35
CA VAL A 93 -3.65 0.00 10.73
C VAL A 93 -2.78 0.24 9.49
N HIS A 94 -2.92 -0.59 8.44
CA HIS A 94 -2.18 -0.43 7.19
C HIS A 94 -2.41 0.94 6.54
N HIS A 95 -3.64 1.45 6.58
CA HIS A 95 -4.00 2.74 5.99
C HIS A 95 -3.76 3.95 6.91
N ALA A 96 -3.36 3.71 8.16
CA ALA A 96 -3.23 4.77 9.13
C ALA A 96 -1.91 5.53 9.01
N THR A 97 -1.95 6.82 9.36
CA THR A 97 -0.80 7.73 9.39
C THR A 97 -0.24 7.94 10.79
N ASN A 98 -0.82 7.31 11.81
CA ASN A 98 -0.29 7.33 13.18
C ASN A 98 1.15 6.80 13.18
N PRO A 99 2.09 7.42 13.92
CA PRO A 99 3.49 7.00 13.94
C PRO A 99 3.70 5.50 14.25
N ARG A 100 2.88 4.95 15.14
CA ARG A 100 2.87 3.54 15.52
C ARG A 100 2.51 2.61 14.34
N TYR A 101 1.60 3.04 13.48
CA TYR A 101 0.99 2.24 12.42
C TYR A 101 1.68 2.37 11.07
N LEU A 102 2.60 3.33 10.93
CA LEU A 102 3.28 3.56 9.66
C LEU A 102 4.05 2.32 9.20
N ASP A 103 3.86 1.97 7.93
CA ASP A 103 4.51 0.83 7.27
C ASP A 103 4.26 -0.53 7.96
N ARG A 104 3.06 -0.73 8.49
CA ARG A 104 2.61 -1.97 9.12
C ARG A 104 1.56 -2.70 8.27
N ASN A 105 1.36 -3.98 8.55
CA ASN A 105 0.29 -4.85 8.05
C ASN A 105 0.15 -4.85 6.50
N HIS A 106 1.19 -5.25 5.80
CA HIS A 106 1.23 -5.26 4.33
C HIS A 106 0.52 -6.45 3.66
N ALA A 107 0.05 -7.43 4.42
CA ALA A 107 -0.55 -8.64 3.88
C ALA A 107 -1.88 -8.37 3.15
N GLY A 108 -2.11 -9.10 2.08
CA GLY A 108 -3.40 -9.11 1.38
C GLY A 108 -4.44 -9.97 2.10
N ILE A 109 -4.23 -11.29 2.18
CA ILE A 109 -5.16 -12.26 2.78
C ILE A 109 -4.65 -12.77 4.14
N PHE A 110 -3.38 -13.20 4.22
CA PHE A 110 -2.84 -13.87 5.39
C PHE A 110 -1.90 -12.96 6.18
N ILE A 111 -2.33 -12.52 7.36
CA ILE A 111 -1.56 -11.66 8.26
C ILE A 111 -0.32 -12.36 8.85
N ILE A 112 -0.24 -13.67 8.73
CA ILE A 112 0.92 -14.47 9.18
C ILE A 112 2.22 -13.94 8.55
N TRP A 113 2.16 -13.45 7.31
CA TRP A 113 3.33 -12.89 6.65
C TRP A 113 3.87 -11.65 7.36
N ASP A 114 2.99 -10.77 7.83
CA ASP A 114 3.43 -9.60 8.62
C ASP A 114 4.03 -10.01 9.96
N LYS A 115 3.53 -11.07 10.58
CA LYS A 115 4.09 -11.62 11.81
C LYS A 115 5.48 -12.22 11.57
N ILE A 116 5.66 -12.99 10.49
CA ILE A 116 6.96 -13.59 10.12
C ILE A 116 8.00 -12.51 9.78
N PHE A 117 7.57 -11.43 9.08
CA PHE A 117 8.46 -10.35 8.66
C PHE A 117 8.53 -9.17 9.64
N GLU A 118 8.00 -9.31 10.85
CA GLU A 118 8.02 -8.32 11.93
C GLU A 118 7.40 -6.97 11.53
N THR A 119 6.43 -7.00 10.62
CA THR A 119 5.67 -5.83 10.18
C THR A 119 4.25 -5.79 10.73
N PHE A 120 3.88 -6.75 11.57
CA PHE A 120 2.57 -6.78 12.21
C PHE A 120 2.46 -5.71 13.32
N GLU A 121 1.32 -5.03 13.36
CA GLU A 121 0.89 -4.17 14.44
C GLU A 121 -0.62 -4.31 14.64
N ALA A 122 -1.04 -4.49 15.88
CA ALA A 122 -2.46 -4.58 16.22
C ALA A 122 -3.08 -3.18 16.34
N GLU A 123 -4.33 -3.04 15.89
CA GLU A 123 -5.12 -1.84 16.20
C GLU A 123 -5.40 -1.78 17.69
N VAL A 124 -5.16 -0.64 18.33
CA VAL A 124 -5.44 -0.41 19.76
C VAL A 124 -6.54 0.63 19.93
N GLU A 125 -7.37 0.44 20.94
CA GLU A 125 -8.53 1.31 21.21
C GLU A 125 -8.14 2.73 21.59
N ASP A 126 -7.02 2.87 22.32
CA ASP A 126 -6.52 4.16 22.80
C ASP A 126 -5.89 5.02 21.68
N GLU A 127 -5.64 4.44 20.53
CA GLU A 127 -5.04 5.14 19.37
C GLU A 127 -5.81 4.82 18.08
N PRO A 128 -6.97 5.45 17.86
CA PRO A 128 -7.77 5.26 16.65
C PRO A 128 -6.98 5.59 15.39
N ALA A 129 -7.19 4.81 14.32
CA ALA A 129 -6.53 5.01 13.04
C ALA A 129 -6.88 6.37 12.41
N VAL A 130 -5.88 7.15 12.05
CA VAL A 130 -6.01 8.42 11.33
C VAL A 130 -5.61 8.19 9.87
N TYR A 131 -6.51 8.49 8.92
CA TYR A 131 -6.31 8.18 7.52
C TYR A 131 -5.85 9.38 6.68
N GLY A 132 -5.30 9.07 5.52
CA GLY A 132 -4.76 10.02 4.57
C GLY A 132 -3.26 9.84 4.38
N LEU A 133 -2.57 10.94 4.17
CA LEU A 133 -1.12 10.97 4.01
C LEU A 133 -0.50 11.84 5.12
N ILE A 134 0.76 11.59 5.49
CA ILE A 134 1.50 12.46 6.41
C ILE A 134 1.46 13.91 5.91
N LYS A 135 1.61 14.09 4.59
CA LYS A 135 1.40 15.35 3.91
C LYS A 135 0.28 15.19 2.88
N ASN A 136 -0.91 15.61 3.23
CA ASN A 136 -2.08 15.47 2.38
C ASN A 136 -1.97 16.29 1.10
N ILE A 137 -2.58 15.81 0.01
CA ILE A 137 -2.60 16.48 -1.29
C ILE A 137 -3.63 17.63 -1.31
N ASP A 138 -4.65 17.56 -0.45
CA ASP A 138 -5.74 18.52 -0.31
C ASP A 138 -6.39 18.92 -1.65
N SER A 139 -6.77 17.90 -2.42
CA SER A 139 -7.41 18.07 -3.72
C SER A 139 -8.41 16.93 -3.97
N PHE A 140 -9.50 17.25 -4.65
CA PHE A 140 -10.45 16.29 -5.21
C PHE A 140 -10.23 16.03 -6.70
N ASN A 141 -9.26 16.72 -7.33
CA ASN A 141 -8.94 16.51 -8.73
C ASN A 141 -8.18 15.18 -8.89
N PRO A 142 -8.74 14.16 -9.58
CA PRO A 142 -8.15 12.85 -9.71
C PRO A 142 -6.80 12.87 -10.45
N VAL A 143 -6.64 13.74 -11.43
CA VAL A 143 -5.38 13.89 -12.17
C VAL A 143 -4.29 14.43 -11.24
N ARG A 144 -4.61 15.46 -10.44
CA ARG A 144 -3.67 15.99 -9.46
C ARG A 144 -3.26 14.94 -8.44
N ILE A 145 -4.20 14.15 -7.92
CA ILE A 145 -3.92 13.07 -6.98
C ILE A 145 -3.02 12.01 -7.62
N ALA A 146 -3.35 11.58 -8.84
CA ALA A 146 -2.63 10.53 -9.56
C ALA A 146 -1.18 10.89 -9.88
N PHE A 147 -0.90 12.16 -10.17
CA PHE A 147 0.43 12.59 -10.63
C PHE A 147 1.24 13.37 -9.59
N ASN A 148 0.69 13.68 -8.41
CA ASN A 148 1.35 14.52 -7.41
C ASN A 148 2.72 13.96 -7.01
N GLU A 149 2.78 12.70 -6.56
CA GLU A 149 4.04 12.13 -6.06
C GLU A 149 5.02 11.86 -7.21
N TRP A 150 4.55 11.49 -8.39
CA TRP A 150 5.37 11.39 -9.59
C TRP A 150 6.10 12.70 -9.86
N LYS A 151 5.37 13.82 -9.85
CA LYS A 151 5.93 15.15 -10.04
C LYS A 151 6.96 15.50 -8.96
N LEU A 152 6.64 15.24 -7.69
CA LEU A 152 7.54 15.53 -6.57
C LEU A 152 8.83 14.70 -6.67
N MET A 153 8.71 13.41 -6.92
CA MET A 153 9.82 12.48 -7.08
C MET A 153 10.75 12.90 -8.22
N PHE A 154 10.22 13.23 -9.39
CA PHE A 154 11.02 13.70 -10.51
C PHE A 154 11.67 15.06 -10.23
N ASN A 155 10.95 16.01 -9.63
CA ASN A 155 11.52 17.29 -9.25
C ASN A 155 12.70 17.13 -8.30
N ASP A 156 12.60 16.20 -7.33
CA ASP A 156 13.70 15.92 -6.42
C ASP A 156 14.90 15.29 -7.16
N ALA A 157 14.65 14.31 -8.04
CA ALA A 157 15.71 13.63 -8.77
C ALA A 157 16.48 14.52 -9.78
N VAL A 158 15.86 15.62 -10.26
CA VAL A 158 16.52 16.52 -11.24
C VAL A 158 17.16 17.76 -10.60
N LYS A 159 17.17 17.87 -9.27
CA LYS A 159 17.83 19.00 -8.58
C LYS A 159 19.29 19.17 -9.03
N ARG A 160 19.74 20.43 -9.10
CA ARG A 160 21.15 20.75 -9.44
C ARG A 160 22.09 20.27 -8.33
N GLY A 161 23.28 19.89 -8.70
CA GLY A 161 24.33 19.47 -7.77
C GLY A 161 24.26 18.02 -7.28
N LEU A 162 23.22 17.25 -7.65
CA LEU A 162 23.11 15.85 -7.28
C LEU A 162 24.00 14.96 -8.14
N THR A 163 24.66 14.00 -7.50
CA THR A 163 25.32 12.87 -8.15
C THR A 163 24.30 11.91 -8.77
N ILE A 164 24.72 11.05 -9.70
CA ILE A 164 23.87 10.01 -10.30
C ILE A 164 23.29 9.10 -9.21
N ARG A 165 24.09 8.74 -8.20
CA ARG A 165 23.65 7.89 -7.09
C ARG A 165 22.54 8.56 -6.26
N GLU A 166 22.65 9.83 -5.97
CA GLU A 166 21.61 10.58 -5.23
C GLU A 166 20.33 10.69 -6.04
N ARG A 167 20.42 10.93 -7.36
CA ARG A 167 19.26 10.90 -8.26
C ARG A 167 18.55 9.56 -8.22
N TRP A 168 19.30 8.46 -8.29
CA TRP A 168 18.77 7.11 -8.18
C TRP A 168 18.11 6.87 -6.82
N ASN A 169 18.72 7.36 -5.73
CA ASN A 169 18.18 7.25 -4.39
C ASN A 169 16.83 7.98 -4.25
N TYR A 170 16.66 9.16 -4.84
CA TYR A 170 15.36 9.86 -4.86
C TYR A 170 14.24 9.08 -5.54
N LEU A 171 14.57 8.16 -6.44
CA LEU A 171 13.59 7.30 -7.13
C LEU A 171 13.30 6.00 -6.34
N THR A 172 14.29 5.45 -5.63
CA THR A 172 14.24 4.08 -5.12
C THR A 172 14.25 3.94 -3.62
N GLN A 173 14.75 4.93 -2.89
CA GLN A 173 14.72 4.92 -1.43
C GLN A 173 13.28 5.10 -0.89
N PRO A 174 13.02 4.82 0.39
CA PRO A 174 11.70 5.03 0.98
C PRO A 174 11.19 6.46 0.79
N PRO A 175 9.86 6.66 0.74
CA PRO A 175 9.27 7.99 0.72
C PRO A 175 9.81 8.86 1.88
N GLY A 176 10.18 10.12 1.60
CA GLY A 176 10.74 11.03 2.61
C GLY A 176 12.25 10.94 2.81
N TRP A 177 12.94 10.05 2.10
CA TRP A 177 14.42 10.04 2.07
C TRP A 177 14.96 11.39 1.53
N LYS A 178 16.05 11.89 2.17
CA LYS A 178 16.72 13.16 1.84
C LYS A 178 18.24 12.97 1.81
#